data_601826352696149fecaf8d3c6bff5afe
#
_entry.id   601826352696149fecaf8d3c6bff5afe
#
_cell.length_a   1.000
_cell.length_b   1.000
_cell.length_c   1.000
_cell.angle_alpha   90.00
_cell.angle_beta   90.00
_cell.angle_gamma   90.00
#
_symmetry.space_group_name_H-M   'P 1'
#
loop_
_entity.id
_entity.type
_entity.pdbx_description
1 polymer ?
#
loop_
_entity_poly.entity_id
_entity_poly.type
_entity_poly.pdbx_seq_one_letter_code
_entity_poly.pdbx_strand_id
1 'polypeptide(L)'
;MNIFQKMVALLQLTQARKKADEAHAKTGERYYVMPTTDSSRRPKVVVLDRKNFRILKHKGYISAKASVRHLIQECFYFTPYANGDGYIDAKACDIKQRQYLAWYQAMLKLKKEK
;
A
#
# COMPACT_ATOMS: atom_id res chain seq x y z
N MET A 1 16.28 4.77 -10.87
CA MET A 1 14.95 5.02 -11.48
C MET A 1 15.00 6.36 -12.18
N ASN A 2 14.60 6.41 -13.45
CA ASN A 2 14.58 7.67 -14.18
C ASN A 2 13.37 8.51 -13.78
N ILE A 3 13.34 9.77 -14.24
CA ILE A 3 12.29 10.72 -13.84
C ILE A 3 10.90 10.25 -14.32
N PHE A 4 10.82 9.64 -15.49
CA PHE A 4 9.56 9.14 -16.03
C PHE A 4 9.00 8.00 -15.17
N GLN A 5 9.84 7.04 -14.79
CA GLN A 5 9.45 5.93 -13.91
C GLN A 5 9.01 6.46 -12.54
N LYS A 6 9.72 7.47 -12.02
CA LYS A 6 9.36 8.09 -10.74
C LYS A 6 7.98 8.75 -10.82
N MET A 7 7.68 9.44 -11.92
CA MET A 7 6.37 10.07 -12.12
C MET A 7 5.25 9.04 -12.16
N VAL A 8 5.47 7.93 -12.87
CA VAL A 8 4.49 6.83 -12.94
C VAL A 8 4.26 6.22 -11.55
N ALA A 9 5.35 5.98 -10.81
CA ALA A 9 5.26 5.42 -9.46
C ALA A 9 4.46 6.34 -8.53
N LEU A 10 4.75 7.64 -8.55
CA LEU A 10 4.05 8.61 -7.71
C LEU A 10 2.58 8.74 -8.09
N LEU A 11 2.26 8.66 -9.38
CA LEU A 11 0.88 8.68 -9.85
C LEU A 11 0.10 7.47 -9.33
N GLN A 12 0.69 6.28 -9.38
CA GLN A 12 0.06 5.07 -8.85
C GLN A 12 -0.23 5.19 -7.36
N LEU A 13 0.73 5.71 -6.58
CA LEU A 13 0.53 5.91 -5.14
C LEU A 13 -0.57 6.94 -4.88
N THR A 14 -0.59 8.05 -5.61
CA THR A 14 -1.61 9.08 -5.49
C THR A 14 -3.00 8.53 -5.75
N GLN A 15 -3.14 7.72 -6.80
CA GLN A 15 -4.42 7.09 -7.15
C GLN A 15 -4.88 6.10 -6.07
N ALA A 16 -3.94 5.31 -5.53
CA ALA A 16 -4.25 4.36 -4.47
C ALA A 16 -4.67 5.08 -3.18
N ARG A 17 -3.99 6.16 -2.82
CA ARG A 17 -4.36 6.99 -1.67
C ARG A 17 -5.76 7.55 -1.82
N LYS A 18 -6.10 8.04 -3.00
CA LYS A 18 -7.43 8.56 -3.31
C LYS A 18 -8.50 7.48 -3.14
N LYS A 19 -8.24 6.27 -3.65
CA LYS A 19 -9.15 5.14 -3.49
C LYS A 19 -9.35 4.78 -2.02
N ALA A 20 -8.28 4.78 -1.24
CA ALA A 20 -8.35 4.49 0.19
C ALA A 20 -9.18 5.55 0.92
N ASP A 21 -8.97 6.82 0.62
CA ASP A 21 -9.71 7.92 1.22
C ASP A 21 -11.20 7.86 0.86
N GLU A 22 -11.53 7.55 -0.40
CA GLU A 22 -12.91 7.41 -0.85
C GLU A 22 -13.61 6.22 -0.18
N ALA A 23 -12.91 5.09 -0.05
CA ALA A 23 -13.46 3.92 0.62
C ALA A 23 -13.69 4.20 2.10
N HIS A 24 -12.76 4.88 2.76
CA HIS A 24 -12.91 5.30 4.15
C HIS A 24 -14.13 6.20 4.33
N ALA A 25 -14.31 7.18 3.44
CA ALA A 25 -15.46 8.10 3.49
C ALA A 25 -16.79 7.36 3.37
N LYS A 26 -16.82 6.28 2.58
CA LYS A 26 -18.06 5.50 2.37
C LYS A 26 -18.38 4.55 3.52
N THR A 27 -17.35 3.91 4.09
CA THR A 27 -17.55 2.80 5.04
C THR A 27 -17.20 3.15 6.48
N GLY A 28 -16.39 4.21 6.70
CA GLY A 28 -15.85 4.53 8.01
C GLY A 28 -14.71 3.61 8.45
N GLU A 29 -14.40 2.57 7.68
CA GLU A 29 -13.33 1.64 8.02
C GLU A 29 -11.97 2.22 7.67
N ARG A 30 -10.93 1.71 8.35
CA ARG A 30 -9.56 2.08 8.06
C ARG A 30 -9.04 1.27 6.88
N TYR A 31 -8.43 1.95 5.90
CA TYR A 31 -7.86 1.31 4.72
C TYR A 31 -6.36 1.50 4.67
N TYR A 32 -5.68 0.54 4.06
CA TYR A 32 -4.22 0.50 3.94
C TYR A 32 -3.84 0.31 2.47
N VAL A 33 -2.83 1.05 2.02
CA VAL A 33 -2.24 0.86 0.69
C VAL A 33 -1.04 -0.06 0.85
N MET A 34 -1.13 -1.28 0.33
CA MET A 34 -0.16 -2.34 0.53
C MET A 34 0.60 -2.68 -0.75
N PRO A 35 1.86 -3.10 -0.64
CA PRO A 35 2.60 -3.57 -1.81
C PRO A 35 2.07 -4.89 -2.33
N THR A 36 2.05 -5.03 -3.65
CA THR A 36 1.74 -6.28 -4.32
C THR A 36 2.46 -6.32 -5.66
N THR A 37 2.29 -7.40 -6.42
CA THR A 37 2.83 -7.52 -7.76
C THR A 37 1.74 -8.10 -8.66
N ASP A 38 1.81 -7.79 -9.97
CA ASP A 38 0.95 -8.44 -10.95
C ASP A 38 1.61 -9.75 -11.44
N SER A 39 0.95 -10.43 -12.38
CA SER A 39 1.44 -11.69 -12.95
C SER A 39 2.75 -11.52 -13.70
N SER A 40 3.09 -10.31 -14.16
CA SER A 40 4.36 -10.01 -14.83
C SER A 40 5.43 -9.48 -13.88
N ARG A 41 5.19 -9.55 -12.56
CA ARG A 41 6.07 -9.09 -11.49
C ARG A 41 6.30 -7.57 -11.48
N ARG A 42 5.40 -6.81 -12.08
CA ARG A 42 5.45 -5.36 -11.96
C ARG A 42 4.99 -4.93 -10.58
N PRO A 43 5.64 -3.90 -10.01
CA PRO A 43 5.20 -3.39 -8.72
C PRO A 43 3.81 -2.76 -8.84
N LYS A 44 2.94 -3.11 -7.91
CA LYS A 44 1.59 -2.56 -7.80
C LYS A 44 1.26 -2.34 -6.34
N VAL A 45 0.20 -1.57 -6.11
CA VAL A 45 -0.34 -1.39 -4.76
C VAL A 45 -1.80 -1.79 -4.75
N VAL A 46 -2.26 -2.26 -3.60
CA VAL A 46 -3.65 -2.68 -3.39
C VAL A 46 -4.18 -1.99 -2.14
N VAL A 47 -5.47 -1.64 -2.18
CA VAL A 47 -6.15 -0.99 -1.05
C VAL A 47 -6.92 -2.06 -0.29
N LEU A 48 -6.59 -2.25 0.99
CA LEU A 48 -7.17 -3.30 1.84
C LEU A 48 -7.68 -2.73 3.16
N ASP A 49 -8.82 -3.26 3.64
CA ASP A 49 -9.22 -3.10 5.02
C ASP A 49 -8.89 -4.39 5.80
N ARG A 50 -9.17 -4.40 7.12
CA ARG A 50 -8.89 -5.58 7.94
C ARG A 50 -9.68 -6.81 7.50
N LYS A 51 -10.91 -6.59 7.08
CA LYS A 51 -11.79 -7.70 6.64
C LYS A 51 -11.22 -8.37 5.40
N ASN A 52 -10.86 -7.59 4.39
CA ASN A 52 -10.28 -8.11 3.15
C ASN A 52 -8.92 -8.75 3.40
N PHE A 53 -8.11 -8.17 4.28
CA PHE A 53 -6.84 -8.76 4.68
C PHE A 53 -7.03 -10.17 5.26
N ARG A 54 -8.01 -10.34 6.16
CA ARG A 54 -8.31 -11.66 6.76
C ARG A 54 -8.80 -12.66 5.73
N ILE A 55 -9.62 -12.21 4.77
CA ILE A 55 -10.11 -13.06 3.69
C ILE A 55 -8.95 -13.57 2.82
N LEU A 56 -8.05 -12.67 2.42
CA LEU A 56 -6.89 -13.03 1.61
C LEU A 56 -5.95 -13.97 2.36
N LYS A 57 -5.78 -13.75 3.66
CA LYS A 57 -4.97 -14.63 4.51
C LYS A 57 -5.58 -16.03 4.59
N HIS A 58 -6.90 -16.11 4.78
CA HIS A 58 -7.62 -17.38 4.84
C HIS A 58 -7.51 -18.15 3.52
N LYS A 59 -7.54 -17.45 2.39
CA LYS A 59 -7.42 -18.05 1.06
C LYS A 59 -5.98 -18.41 0.67
N GLY A 60 -5.00 -18.07 1.50
CA GLY A 60 -3.60 -18.39 1.25
C GLY A 60 -2.84 -17.39 0.40
N TYR A 61 -3.44 -16.27 0.01
CA TYR A 61 -2.75 -15.21 -0.75
C TYR A 61 -1.79 -14.40 0.11
N ILE A 62 -1.99 -14.42 1.42
CA ILE A 62 -1.14 -13.75 2.39
C ILE A 62 -0.66 -14.81 3.39
N SER A 63 0.60 -14.70 3.83
CA SER A 63 1.19 -15.64 4.79
C SER A 63 0.34 -15.79 6.04
N ALA A 64 0.16 -17.03 6.51
CA ALA A 64 -0.56 -17.31 7.75
C ALA A 64 0.11 -16.64 8.98
N LYS A 65 1.40 -16.32 8.88
CA LYS A 65 2.15 -15.63 9.94
C LYS A 65 1.90 -14.12 9.97
N ALA A 66 1.34 -13.55 8.89
CA ALA A 66 1.05 -12.13 8.85
C ALA A 66 -0.09 -11.78 9.79
N SER A 67 0.01 -10.64 10.45
CA SER A 67 -1.03 -10.14 11.38
C SER A 67 -1.47 -8.74 10.96
N VAL A 68 -2.57 -8.27 11.53
CA VAL A 68 -3.08 -6.91 11.28
C VAL A 68 -2.03 -5.85 11.63
N ARG A 69 -1.15 -6.14 12.61
CA ARG A 69 -0.05 -5.24 12.98
C ARG A 69 0.88 -4.97 11.80
N HIS A 70 1.10 -5.96 10.93
CA HIS A 70 1.93 -5.81 9.74
C HIS A 70 1.35 -4.84 8.73
N LEU A 71 0.03 -4.68 8.70
CA LEU A 71 -0.61 -3.72 7.79
C LEU A 71 -0.11 -2.30 8.03
N ILE A 72 -0.08 -1.86 9.30
CA ILE A 72 0.36 -0.51 9.63
C ILE A 72 1.87 -0.33 9.42
N GLN A 73 2.65 -1.38 9.64
CA GLN A 73 4.11 -1.33 9.50
C GLN A 73 4.55 -1.32 8.04
N GLU A 74 3.89 -2.11 7.19
CA GLU A 74 4.32 -2.34 5.81
C GLU A 74 3.57 -1.53 4.77
N CYS A 75 2.45 -0.92 5.14
CA CYS A 75 1.68 -0.11 4.18
C CYS A 75 2.43 1.18 3.81
N PHE A 76 2.11 1.69 2.63
CA PHE A 76 2.66 2.96 2.15
C PHE A 76 1.76 4.15 2.46
N TYR A 77 0.54 3.89 2.91
CA TYR A 77 -0.42 4.90 3.31
C TYR A 77 -1.55 4.21 4.09
N PHE A 78 -2.17 4.92 5.02
CA PHE A 78 -3.36 4.42 5.73
C PHE A 78 -4.29 5.59 6.04
N THR A 79 -5.60 5.29 6.06
CA THR A 79 -6.62 6.25 6.46
C THR A 79 -6.80 6.19 7.98
N PRO A 80 -7.44 7.22 8.58
CA PRO A 80 -7.75 7.15 10.01
C PRO A 80 -8.85 6.15 10.33
N TYR A 81 -9.10 5.91 11.61
CA TYR A 81 -10.28 5.17 12.07
C TYR A 81 -11.54 6.02 11.88
N ALA A 82 -12.70 5.40 12.09
CA ALA A 82 -14.01 6.04 11.90
C ALA A 82 -14.18 7.35 12.70
N ASN A 83 -13.56 7.42 13.89
CA ASN A 83 -13.62 8.61 14.74
C ASN A 83 -12.57 9.69 14.37
N GLY A 84 -11.79 9.46 13.34
CA GLY A 84 -10.74 10.37 12.90
C GLY A 84 -9.39 10.19 13.60
N ASP A 85 -9.31 9.32 14.61
CA ASP A 85 -8.05 9.02 15.31
C ASP A 85 -7.14 8.15 14.44
N GLY A 86 -5.85 8.16 14.76
CA GLY A 86 -4.87 7.33 14.09
C GLY A 86 -4.59 7.73 12.65
N TYR A 87 -4.75 9.02 12.33
CA TYR A 87 -4.42 9.53 11.00
C TYR A 87 -2.91 9.49 10.76
N ILE A 88 -2.52 9.41 9.49
CA ILE A 88 -1.11 9.49 9.10
C ILE A 88 -0.66 10.96 9.14
N ASP A 89 0.35 11.27 9.95
CA ASP A 89 0.86 12.65 9.99
C ASP A 89 1.82 12.90 8.80
N ALA A 90 2.19 14.16 8.60
CA ALA A 90 3.01 14.57 7.46
C ALA A 90 4.38 13.87 7.46
N LYS A 91 4.98 13.69 8.63
CA LYS A 91 6.29 13.03 8.76
C LYS A 91 6.21 11.56 8.41
N ALA A 92 5.21 10.86 8.93
CA ALA A 92 4.99 9.44 8.62
C ALA A 92 4.65 9.26 7.14
N CYS A 93 3.86 10.15 6.58
CA CYS A 93 3.50 10.12 5.16
C CYS A 93 4.74 10.24 4.27
N ASP A 94 5.64 11.17 4.60
CA ASP A 94 6.90 11.36 3.87
C ASP A 94 7.79 10.13 3.94
N ILE A 95 7.95 9.55 5.14
CA ILE A 95 8.75 8.34 5.33
C ILE A 95 8.18 7.18 4.51
N LYS A 96 6.87 6.98 4.56
CA LYS A 96 6.23 5.89 3.81
C LYS A 96 6.32 6.10 2.31
N GLN A 97 6.25 7.33 1.82
CA GLN A 97 6.43 7.62 0.41
C GLN A 97 7.84 7.27 -0.06
N ARG A 98 8.85 7.59 0.75
CA ARG A 98 10.24 7.22 0.45
C ARG A 98 10.43 5.71 0.43
N GLN A 99 9.83 4.99 1.38
CA GLN A 99 9.84 3.53 1.41
C GLN A 99 9.17 2.94 0.17
N TYR A 100 8.06 3.54 -0.26
CA TYR A 100 7.35 3.14 -1.47
C TYR A 100 8.25 3.27 -2.71
N LEU A 101 8.91 4.42 -2.87
CA LEU A 101 9.79 4.65 -4.02
C LEU A 101 10.98 3.69 -4.01
N ALA A 102 11.56 3.41 -2.85
CA ALA A 102 12.65 2.45 -2.71
C ALA A 102 12.21 1.03 -3.08
N TRP A 103 11.03 0.62 -2.61
CA TRP A 103 10.44 -0.67 -2.96
C TRP A 103 10.17 -0.77 -4.46
N TYR A 104 9.58 0.27 -5.04
CA TYR A 104 9.26 0.31 -6.47
C TYR A 104 10.53 0.15 -7.32
N GLN A 105 11.57 0.89 -6.97
CA GLN A 105 12.86 0.80 -7.66
C GLN A 105 13.48 -0.59 -7.54
N ALA A 106 13.45 -1.18 -6.36
CA ALA A 106 13.97 -2.53 -6.13
C ALA A 106 13.21 -3.57 -6.97
N MET A 107 11.89 -3.44 -7.08
CA MET A 107 11.07 -4.35 -7.89
C MET A 107 11.38 -4.22 -9.38
N LEU A 108 11.62 -3.00 -9.88
CA LEU A 108 12.02 -2.79 -11.27
C LEU A 108 13.36 -3.44 -11.57
N LYS A 109 14.32 -3.40 -10.64
CA LYS A 109 15.62 -4.07 -10.78
C LYS A 109 15.46 -5.58 -10.85
N LEU A 110 14.65 -6.16 -9.98
CA LEU A 110 14.39 -7.61 -10.00
C LEU A 110 13.80 -8.05 -11.33
N LYS A 111 12.92 -7.26 -11.91
CA LYS A 111 12.32 -7.56 -13.22
C LYS A 111 13.38 -7.54 -14.33
N LYS A 112 14.33 -6.61 -14.28
CA LYS A 112 15.40 -6.51 -15.29
C LYS A 112 16.40 -7.68 -15.23
N GLU A 113 16.66 -8.18 -14.03
CA GLU A 113 17.62 -9.27 -13.81
C GLU A 113 17.10 -10.64 -14.27
N LYS A 114 15.88 -10.69 -14.68
CA LYS A 114 15.24 -11.90 -15.20
C LYS A 114 14.90 -11.76 -16.68
#